data_c986a93a02c65e9617e98dc5dc950be6
#
_entry.id   c986a93a02c65e9617e98dc5dc950be6
#
_cell.length_a   1.000
_cell.length_b   1.000
_cell.length_c   1.000
_cell.angle_alpha   90.00
_cell.angle_beta   90.00
_cell.angle_gamma   90.00
#
_symmetry.space_group_name_H-M   'P 1'
#
loop_
_entity.id
_entity.type
_entity.pdbx_description
1 polymer ?
#
loop_
_entity_poly.entity_id
_entity_poly.type
_entity_poly.pdbx_seq_one_letter_code
_entity_poly.pdbx_strand_id
1 'polypeptide(L)'
;MDRLDIAVKRLQSASEMSLYLYQRPLLLTYSGGKDSDACIEVARIAGIPFEVQHSHTTADAPETVRHVRNKFRALELEGIHCEIVYPMFKGRRTSMWDLIPQKLMPPTRLVRYCCEVLKENAGRDRWIITGVRWAESASRKASRGIYEANGGRRAKIMLNSDNDDLRQLTETCASKNKRTVNPIIDWTDEDVWSLLRDRHVQCNPLYCEMGRVGCIGCPLANRPSREREFLRWPRYKRLYLAAFDQMLRERAARGKQTYGWQDATDVYRWWMTYDVLPGQMDILEEDYG
;
A
#
# COMPACT_ATOMS: atom_id res chain seq x y z
N MET A 1 23.23 13.45 14.37
CA MET A 1 22.12 12.65 14.87
C MET A 1 21.93 11.51 13.88
N ASP A 2 21.94 10.28 14.33
CA ASP A 2 21.74 9.11 13.49
C ASP A 2 20.32 9.12 12.89
N ARG A 3 20.15 8.56 11.69
CA ARG A 3 18.83 8.45 11.04
C ARG A 3 17.83 7.68 11.89
N LEU A 4 18.30 6.70 12.65
CA LEU A 4 17.47 5.96 13.59
C LEU A 4 16.95 6.87 14.71
N ASP A 5 17.81 7.69 15.32
CA ASP A 5 17.42 8.65 16.37
C ASP A 5 16.34 9.63 15.86
N ILE A 6 16.50 10.09 14.60
CA ILE A 6 15.53 10.98 13.97
C ILE A 6 14.18 10.26 13.80
N ALA A 7 14.19 9.04 13.28
CA ALA A 7 12.97 8.23 13.09
C ALA A 7 12.25 7.94 14.41
N VAL A 8 13.02 7.64 15.47
CA VAL A 8 12.51 7.44 16.84
C VAL A 8 11.81 8.71 17.36
N LYS A 9 12.47 9.88 17.23
CA LYS A 9 11.88 11.16 17.65
C LYS A 9 10.59 11.49 16.89
N ARG A 10 10.55 11.26 15.57
CA ARG A 10 9.34 11.42 14.75
C ARG A 10 8.17 10.59 15.29
N LEU A 11 8.43 9.34 15.67
CA LEU A 11 7.40 8.47 16.24
C LEU A 11 6.98 8.89 17.64
N GLN A 12 7.92 9.30 18.51
CA GLN A 12 7.62 9.79 19.85
C GLN A 12 6.69 11.00 19.80
N SER A 13 7.06 12.01 18.99
CA SER A 13 6.24 13.21 18.81
C SER A 13 4.85 12.87 18.22
N ALA A 14 4.79 12.01 17.20
CA ALA A 14 3.52 11.58 16.63
C ALA A 14 2.64 10.80 17.62
N SER A 15 3.26 9.98 18.50
CA SER A 15 2.58 9.22 19.53
C SER A 15 1.93 10.12 20.58
N GLU A 16 2.67 11.11 21.09
CA GLU A 16 2.14 12.11 22.02
C GLU A 16 0.92 12.81 21.43
N MET A 17 1.03 13.25 20.18
CA MET A 17 -0.06 13.91 19.48
C MET A 17 -1.25 12.99 19.20
N SER A 18 -1.01 11.71 18.90
CA SER A 18 -2.07 10.72 18.71
C SER A 18 -2.83 10.47 20.01
N LEU A 19 -2.13 10.32 21.11
CA LEU A 19 -2.74 10.15 22.42
C LEU A 19 -3.52 11.40 22.85
N TYR A 20 -2.98 12.59 22.60
CA TYR A 20 -3.64 13.84 22.93
C TYR A 20 -4.94 14.05 22.12
N LEU A 21 -4.87 13.90 20.78
CA LEU A 21 -5.98 14.23 19.88
C LEU A 21 -7.02 13.14 19.75
N TYR A 22 -6.56 11.88 19.66
CA TYR A 22 -7.42 10.74 19.34
C TYR A 22 -7.65 9.83 20.56
N GLN A 23 -6.89 10.01 21.66
CA GLN A 23 -6.92 9.13 22.83
C GLN A 23 -6.63 7.67 22.45
N ARG A 24 -5.79 7.47 21.43
CA ARG A 24 -5.46 6.16 20.87
C ARG A 24 -3.99 6.07 20.50
N PRO A 25 -3.37 4.86 20.60
CA PRO A 25 -2.03 4.62 20.11
C PRO A 25 -1.93 4.88 18.60
N LEU A 26 -0.72 5.03 18.08
CA LEU A 26 -0.46 5.04 16.64
C LEU A 26 -0.90 3.72 16.01
N LEU A 27 -1.41 3.76 14.78
CA LEU A 27 -1.76 2.57 14.01
C LEU A 27 -0.74 2.32 12.89
N LEU A 28 0.08 1.27 13.00
CA LEU A 28 1.03 0.89 11.98
C LEU A 28 0.34 0.08 10.88
N THR A 29 0.42 0.56 9.64
CA THR A 29 -0.09 -0.19 8.49
C THR A 29 0.96 -1.17 7.98
N TYR A 30 0.74 -2.45 8.22
CA TYR A 30 1.69 -3.52 7.93
C TYR A 30 1.41 -4.18 6.58
N SER A 31 2.36 -4.11 5.67
CA SER A 31 2.25 -4.71 4.33
C SER A 31 2.88 -6.10 4.21
N GLY A 32 3.60 -6.57 5.23
CA GLY A 32 4.43 -7.77 5.16
C GLY A 32 5.75 -7.56 4.42
N GLY A 33 6.14 -6.31 4.16
CA GLY A 33 7.38 -5.94 3.50
C GLY A 33 8.40 -5.32 4.46
N LYS A 34 9.67 -5.31 4.06
CA LYS A 34 10.83 -4.84 4.83
C LYS A 34 10.66 -3.45 5.46
N ASP A 35 10.05 -2.53 4.72
CA ASP A 35 9.88 -1.15 5.20
C ASP A 35 8.85 -1.08 6.35
N SER A 36 7.81 -1.89 6.30
CA SER A 36 6.86 -2.02 7.41
C SER A 36 7.43 -2.81 8.59
N ASP A 37 8.32 -3.79 8.35
CA ASP A 37 9.08 -4.44 9.41
C ASP A 37 10.01 -3.45 10.12
N ALA A 38 10.72 -2.59 9.36
CA ALA A 38 11.58 -1.55 9.92
C ALA A 38 10.77 -0.55 10.79
N CYS A 39 9.58 -0.16 10.36
CA CYS A 39 8.71 0.69 11.16
C CYS A 39 8.29 0.05 12.49
N ILE A 40 8.06 -1.27 12.53
CA ILE A 40 7.80 -2.00 13.79
C ILE A 40 9.01 -1.88 14.72
N GLU A 41 10.23 -2.12 14.21
CA GLU A 41 11.43 -2.05 15.04
C GLU A 41 11.71 -0.62 15.53
N VAL A 42 11.52 0.40 14.69
CA VAL A 42 11.62 1.79 15.11
C VAL A 42 10.61 2.13 16.20
N ALA A 43 9.36 1.64 16.08
CA ALA A 43 8.32 1.87 17.10
C ALA A 43 8.66 1.17 18.43
N ARG A 44 9.25 -0.03 18.39
CA ARG A 44 9.76 -0.74 19.59
C ARG A 44 10.90 0.05 20.25
N ILE A 45 11.88 0.52 19.47
CA ILE A 45 13.02 1.30 19.97
C ILE A 45 12.53 2.63 20.55
N ALA A 46 11.53 3.26 19.93
CA ALA A 46 10.91 4.49 20.43
C ALA A 46 10.17 4.31 21.77
N GLY A 47 9.86 3.08 22.17
CA GLY A 47 9.14 2.77 23.40
C GLY A 47 7.70 3.29 23.43
N ILE A 48 7.07 3.49 22.27
CA ILE A 48 5.72 4.04 22.15
C ILE A 48 4.66 2.96 22.09
N PRO A 49 3.43 3.21 22.58
CA PRO A 49 2.31 2.32 22.34
C PRO A 49 1.89 2.40 20.87
N PHE A 50 1.67 1.25 20.23
CA PHE A 50 1.16 1.17 18.86
C PHE A 50 0.33 -0.08 18.64
N GLU A 51 -0.54 -0.03 17.65
CA GLU A 51 -1.32 -1.16 17.14
C GLU A 51 -0.89 -1.45 15.70
N VAL A 52 -1.14 -2.66 15.21
CA VAL A 52 -0.74 -3.05 13.86
C VAL A 52 -1.95 -3.53 13.06
N GLN A 53 -2.10 -3.04 11.84
CA GLN A 53 -3.20 -3.43 10.96
C GLN A 53 -2.68 -3.85 9.58
N HIS A 54 -3.14 -5.00 9.09
CA HIS A 54 -2.88 -5.49 7.75
C HIS A 54 -4.15 -5.46 6.90
N SER A 55 -4.12 -4.78 5.76
CA SER A 55 -5.20 -4.81 4.78
C SER A 55 -5.02 -5.99 3.83
N HIS A 56 -5.85 -7.03 3.99
CA HIS A 56 -5.81 -8.22 3.13
C HIS A 56 -6.34 -7.90 1.74
N THR A 57 -5.48 -7.92 0.72
CA THR A 57 -5.84 -7.50 -0.64
C THR A 57 -6.52 -8.59 -1.47
N THR A 58 -6.57 -9.82 -0.97
CA THR A 58 -6.99 -11.04 -1.70
C THR A 58 -6.08 -11.43 -2.88
N ALA A 59 -5.22 -10.54 -3.32
CA ALA A 59 -4.19 -10.77 -4.33
C ALA A 59 -2.77 -10.89 -3.73
N ASP A 60 -2.66 -10.98 -2.41
CA ASP A 60 -1.39 -11.20 -1.72
C ASP A 60 -0.87 -12.62 -1.97
N ALA A 61 0.45 -12.76 -2.10
CA ALA A 61 1.08 -14.07 -2.20
C ALA A 61 0.80 -14.92 -0.93
N PRO A 62 0.60 -16.24 -1.06
CA PRO A 62 0.36 -17.11 0.09
C PRO A 62 1.46 -17.04 1.16
N GLU A 63 2.70 -16.87 0.73
CA GLU A 63 3.87 -16.70 1.60
C GLU A 63 3.76 -15.40 2.41
N THR A 64 3.32 -14.30 1.79
CA THR A 64 3.08 -13.03 2.48
C THR A 64 1.96 -13.18 3.51
N VAL A 65 0.85 -13.82 3.16
CA VAL A 65 -0.26 -14.06 4.10
C VAL A 65 0.21 -14.86 5.32
N ARG A 66 1.02 -15.89 5.10
CA ARG A 66 1.60 -16.69 6.18
C ARG A 66 2.56 -15.88 7.04
N HIS A 67 3.44 -15.09 6.40
CA HIS A 67 4.40 -14.22 7.08
C HIS A 67 3.68 -13.19 7.97
N VAL A 68 2.66 -12.51 7.46
CA VAL A 68 1.83 -11.56 8.23
C VAL A 68 1.22 -12.22 9.45
N ARG A 69 0.62 -13.41 9.30
CA ARG A 69 -0.01 -14.12 10.41
C ARG A 69 1.00 -14.54 11.48
N ASN A 70 2.19 -14.99 11.07
CA ASN A 70 3.25 -15.37 12.01
C ASN A 70 3.79 -14.14 12.76
N LYS A 71 4.00 -13.02 12.05
CA LYS A 71 4.41 -11.75 12.64
C LYS A 71 3.37 -11.26 13.66
N PHE A 72 2.09 -11.32 13.33
CA PHE A 72 1.00 -10.90 14.22
C PHE A 72 0.94 -11.74 15.50
N ARG A 73 1.05 -13.07 15.38
CA ARG A 73 1.13 -13.94 16.56
C ARG A 73 2.30 -13.56 17.50
N ALA A 74 3.47 -13.25 16.94
CA ALA A 74 4.61 -12.81 17.73
C ALA A 74 4.35 -11.46 18.42
N LEU A 75 3.77 -10.50 17.71
CA LEU A 75 3.44 -9.19 18.27
C LEU A 75 2.33 -9.27 19.33
N GLU A 76 1.34 -10.11 19.14
CA GLU A 76 0.27 -10.35 20.12
C GLU A 76 0.79 -10.97 21.42
N LEU A 77 1.81 -11.85 21.35
CA LEU A 77 2.51 -12.37 22.53
C LEU A 77 3.27 -11.28 23.30
N GLU A 78 3.65 -10.19 22.62
CA GLU A 78 4.25 -8.99 23.22
C GLU A 78 3.19 -8.01 23.76
N GLY A 79 1.91 -8.33 23.64
CA GLY A 79 0.80 -7.47 24.05
C GLY A 79 0.41 -6.37 23.03
N ILE A 80 0.94 -6.44 21.81
CA ILE A 80 0.61 -5.49 20.74
C ILE A 80 -0.65 -5.95 20.02
N HIS A 81 -1.67 -5.08 19.96
CA HIS A 81 -2.91 -5.41 19.24
C HIS A 81 -2.71 -5.47 17.74
N CYS A 82 -3.12 -6.58 17.10
CA CYS A 82 -2.99 -6.82 15.68
C CYS A 82 -4.35 -7.11 15.02
N GLU A 83 -4.61 -6.51 13.87
CA GLU A 83 -5.87 -6.70 13.12
C GLU A 83 -5.64 -6.98 11.65
N ILE A 84 -6.30 -8.02 11.10
CA ILE A 84 -6.39 -8.26 9.65
C ILE A 84 -7.74 -7.73 9.16
N VAL A 85 -7.69 -6.66 8.37
CA VAL A 85 -8.88 -6.06 7.76
C VAL A 85 -9.14 -6.66 6.39
N TYR A 86 -10.36 -7.09 6.19
CA TYR A 86 -10.83 -7.57 4.89
C TYR A 86 -11.53 -6.44 4.13
N PRO A 87 -11.30 -6.34 2.81
CA PRO A 87 -11.83 -5.24 2.03
C PRO A 87 -13.36 -5.27 1.96
N MET A 88 -13.95 -4.08 2.03
CA MET A 88 -15.39 -3.86 1.89
C MET A 88 -15.65 -2.92 0.72
N PHE A 89 -16.65 -3.24 -0.10
CA PHE A 89 -17.12 -2.37 -1.18
C PHE A 89 -18.64 -2.36 -1.22
N LYS A 90 -19.24 -1.17 -1.24
CA LYS A 90 -20.72 -0.98 -1.19
C LYS A 90 -21.39 -1.77 -0.06
N GLY A 91 -20.77 -1.75 1.14
CA GLY A 91 -21.33 -2.42 2.33
C GLY A 91 -21.18 -3.95 2.36
N ARG A 92 -20.50 -4.56 1.39
CA ARG A 92 -20.26 -6.01 1.33
C ARG A 92 -18.77 -6.31 1.28
N ARG A 93 -18.39 -7.48 1.85
CA ARG A 93 -17.04 -8.00 1.69
C ARG A 93 -16.76 -8.24 0.20
N THR A 94 -15.56 -7.85 -0.22
CA THR A 94 -15.16 -7.91 -1.64
C THR A 94 -13.78 -8.55 -1.79
N SER A 95 -13.40 -8.80 -3.03
CA SER A 95 -12.07 -9.27 -3.41
C SER A 95 -11.60 -8.54 -4.68
N MET A 96 -10.33 -8.73 -5.06
CA MET A 96 -9.83 -8.26 -6.36
C MET A 96 -10.70 -8.79 -7.51
N TRP A 97 -11.11 -10.05 -7.41
CA TRP A 97 -11.88 -10.77 -8.42
C TRP A 97 -13.31 -10.24 -8.56
N ASP A 98 -13.90 -9.77 -7.47
CA ASP A 98 -15.23 -9.15 -7.46
C ASP A 98 -15.20 -7.69 -7.93
N LEU A 99 -14.10 -6.99 -7.68
CA LEU A 99 -13.96 -5.59 -8.07
C LEU A 99 -13.81 -5.41 -9.59
N ILE A 100 -13.07 -6.27 -10.26
CA ILE A 100 -12.82 -6.16 -11.70
C ILE A 100 -14.12 -6.12 -12.51
N PRO A 101 -15.08 -7.07 -12.34
CA PRO A 101 -16.37 -6.99 -13.03
C PRO A 101 -17.18 -5.77 -12.64
N GLN A 102 -17.18 -5.38 -11.37
CA GLN A 102 -17.93 -4.22 -10.89
C GLN A 102 -17.42 -2.90 -11.43
N LYS A 103 -16.08 -2.76 -11.57
CA LYS A 103 -15.43 -1.58 -12.14
C LYS A 103 -15.40 -1.59 -13.66
N LEU A 104 -15.77 -2.70 -14.31
CA LEU A 104 -15.84 -2.88 -15.76
C LEU A 104 -14.50 -2.62 -16.49
N MET A 105 -13.38 -2.76 -15.78
CA MET A 105 -12.04 -2.51 -16.31
C MET A 105 -11.01 -3.22 -15.45
N PRO A 106 -9.92 -3.79 -16.03
CA PRO A 106 -8.79 -4.25 -15.23
C PRO A 106 -8.15 -3.09 -14.47
N PRO A 107 -7.52 -3.33 -13.31
CA PRO A 107 -6.73 -2.28 -12.64
C PRO A 107 -5.50 -1.94 -13.49
N THR A 108 -5.23 -0.66 -13.67
CA THR A 108 -4.08 -0.15 -14.44
C THR A 108 -3.15 0.69 -13.57
N ARG A 109 -2.03 1.16 -14.13
CA ARG A 109 -1.13 2.12 -13.45
C ARG A 109 -1.83 3.43 -13.13
N LEU A 110 -2.74 3.88 -14.00
CA LEU A 110 -3.49 5.13 -13.83
C LEU A 110 -4.74 4.93 -12.99
N VAL A 111 -5.49 3.85 -13.23
CA VAL A 111 -6.77 3.58 -12.56
C VAL A 111 -6.56 2.50 -11.48
N ARG A 112 -6.19 2.94 -10.28
CA ARG A 112 -5.79 2.09 -9.16
C ARG A 112 -6.88 1.88 -8.11
N TYR A 113 -8.12 1.68 -8.56
CA TYR A 113 -9.24 1.41 -7.64
C TYR A 113 -8.98 0.24 -6.68
N CYS A 114 -8.11 -0.69 -7.06
CA CYS A 114 -7.70 -1.78 -6.19
C CYS A 114 -6.96 -1.27 -4.92
N CYS A 115 -6.08 -0.27 -5.05
CA CYS A 115 -5.44 0.33 -3.88
C CYS A 115 -6.46 1.07 -3.01
N GLU A 116 -7.31 1.90 -3.63
CA GLU A 116 -8.36 2.66 -2.95
C GLU A 116 -9.26 1.75 -2.11
N VAL A 117 -9.80 0.67 -2.71
CA VAL A 117 -10.76 -0.21 -2.04
C VAL A 117 -10.10 -1.22 -1.10
N LEU A 118 -8.96 -1.82 -1.52
CA LEU A 118 -8.37 -2.95 -0.80
C LEU A 118 -7.34 -2.53 0.26
N LYS A 119 -6.77 -1.30 0.18
CA LYS A 119 -5.67 -0.88 1.07
C LYS A 119 -5.92 0.42 1.81
N GLU A 120 -6.53 1.43 1.16
CA GLU A 120 -6.53 2.80 1.68
C GLU A 120 -7.60 3.09 2.74
N ASN A 121 -8.50 2.14 3.00
CA ASN A 121 -9.55 2.27 4.03
C ASN A 121 -9.05 2.09 5.47
N ALA A 122 -7.79 1.71 5.67
CA ALA A 122 -7.19 1.58 6.99
C ALA A 122 -7.01 2.94 7.68
N GLY A 123 -7.22 2.98 9.01
CA GLY A 123 -6.87 4.10 9.85
C GLY A 123 -7.72 5.37 9.67
N ARG A 124 -9.01 5.25 9.37
CA ARG A 124 -9.93 6.40 9.45
C ARG A 124 -9.94 6.95 10.87
N ASP A 125 -9.90 8.28 11.00
CA ASP A 125 -9.90 8.99 12.28
C ASP A 125 -8.80 8.50 13.23
N ARG A 126 -7.63 8.18 12.67
CA ARG A 126 -6.44 7.70 13.38
C ARG A 126 -5.18 8.37 12.85
N TRP A 127 -4.17 8.40 13.66
CA TRP A 127 -2.81 8.69 13.22
C TRP A 127 -2.11 7.38 12.87
N ILE A 128 -1.66 7.26 11.60
CA ILE A 128 -1.06 6.04 11.08
C ILE A 128 0.44 6.16 10.85
N ILE A 129 1.15 5.06 11.06
CA ILE A 129 2.55 4.90 10.66
C ILE A 129 2.57 4.20 9.29
N THR A 130 3.36 4.71 8.34
CA THR A 130 3.63 4.02 7.08
C THR A 130 5.12 3.94 6.78
N GLY A 131 5.54 2.86 6.11
CA GLY A 131 6.93 2.65 5.69
C GLY A 131 7.25 3.25 4.32
N VAL A 132 6.65 4.39 3.98
CA VAL A 132 6.92 5.06 2.70
C VAL A 132 8.29 5.74 2.75
N ARG A 133 9.06 5.62 1.65
CA ARG A 133 10.38 6.24 1.51
C ARG A 133 10.52 7.03 0.21
N TRP A 134 11.26 8.12 0.25
CA TRP A 134 11.59 8.92 -0.93
C TRP A 134 12.45 8.16 -1.94
N ALA A 135 13.30 7.26 -1.45
CA ALA A 135 14.17 6.43 -2.29
C ALA A 135 13.43 5.48 -3.23
N GLU A 136 12.14 5.20 -2.98
CA GLU A 136 11.37 4.25 -3.80
C GLU A 136 10.94 4.81 -5.16
N SER A 137 10.74 6.12 -5.30
CA SER A 137 10.45 6.78 -6.59
C SER A 137 10.46 8.31 -6.47
N ALA A 138 10.77 8.99 -7.59
CA ALA A 138 10.68 10.45 -7.70
C ALA A 138 9.28 10.98 -7.37
N SER A 139 8.23 10.27 -7.81
CA SER A 139 6.84 10.62 -7.49
C SER A 139 6.56 10.61 -5.99
N ARG A 140 7.11 9.64 -5.23
CA ARG A 140 6.98 9.61 -3.77
C ARG A 140 7.72 10.78 -3.13
N LYS A 141 8.93 11.10 -3.62
CA LYS A 141 9.70 12.26 -3.14
C LYS A 141 8.94 13.57 -3.31
N ALA A 142 8.20 13.72 -4.42
CA ALA A 142 7.41 14.92 -4.69
C ALA A 142 6.07 14.97 -3.93
N SER A 143 5.48 13.82 -3.56
CA SER A 143 4.10 13.74 -3.08
C SER A 143 3.94 13.24 -1.64
N ARG A 144 5.04 12.92 -0.94
CA ARG A 144 5.01 12.37 0.42
C ARG A 144 5.91 13.18 1.35
N GLY A 145 5.39 13.48 2.55
CA GLY A 145 6.10 14.20 3.61
C GLY A 145 6.36 13.34 4.85
N ILE A 146 7.16 13.87 5.78
CA ILE A 146 7.39 13.24 7.09
C ILE A 146 6.06 13.08 7.82
N TYR A 147 5.30 14.17 7.88
CA TYR A 147 3.95 14.22 8.43
C TYR A 147 2.97 14.63 7.35
N GLU A 148 1.80 13.99 7.32
CA GLU A 148 0.76 14.27 6.35
C GLU A 148 -0.61 14.34 7.03
N ALA A 149 -1.42 15.33 6.65
CA ALA A 149 -2.81 15.40 7.04
C ALA A 149 -3.70 15.46 5.80
N ASN A 150 -4.73 14.63 5.76
CA ASN A 150 -5.73 14.66 4.70
C ASN A 150 -6.84 15.62 5.10
N GLY A 151 -6.93 16.76 4.45
CA GLY A 151 -7.86 17.85 4.78
C GLY A 151 -9.30 17.65 4.26
N GLY A 152 -9.76 16.46 3.94
CA GLY A 152 -11.08 16.24 3.32
C GLY A 152 -11.17 16.95 1.96
N ARG A 153 -12.02 18.01 1.85
CA ARG A 153 -12.12 18.85 0.63
C ARG A 153 -10.94 19.82 0.46
N ARG A 154 -10.06 19.96 1.45
CA ARG A 154 -8.86 20.82 1.39
C ARG A 154 -7.67 20.03 0.85
N ALA A 155 -6.69 20.75 0.31
CA ALA A 155 -5.45 20.15 -0.18
C ALA A 155 -4.74 19.35 0.94
N LYS A 156 -4.10 18.24 0.56
CA LYS A 156 -3.24 17.46 1.46
C LYS A 156 -2.12 18.34 2.00
N ILE A 157 -1.96 18.39 3.31
CA ILE A 157 -0.86 19.09 3.97
C ILE A 157 0.29 18.10 4.12
N MET A 158 1.48 18.50 3.68
CA MET A 158 2.71 17.73 3.80
C MET A 158 3.75 18.59 4.53
N LEU A 159 4.37 18.01 5.55
CA LEU A 159 5.43 18.65 6.32
C LEU A 159 6.70 17.82 6.18
N ASN A 160 7.80 18.49 5.82
CA ASN A 160 9.08 17.88 5.54
C ASN A 160 10.19 18.35 6.52
N SER A 161 9.82 19.07 7.58
CA SER A 161 10.72 19.49 8.64
C SER A 161 10.44 18.76 9.94
N ASP A 162 11.48 18.50 10.72
CA ASP A 162 11.38 17.90 12.05
C ASP A 162 11.19 18.95 13.15
N ASN A 163 11.15 20.27 12.79
CA ASN A 163 10.96 21.38 13.71
C ASN A 163 9.53 21.87 13.66
N ASP A 164 8.97 22.33 14.78
CA ASP A 164 7.68 23.04 15.02
C ASP A 164 6.45 22.74 14.13
N ASP A 165 6.63 22.04 13.02
CA ASP A 165 5.62 21.78 12.00
C ASP A 165 4.49 20.86 12.52
N LEU A 166 4.79 20.02 13.52
CA LEU A 166 3.78 19.22 14.22
C LEU A 166 2.76 20.11 14.93
N ARG A 167 3.20 21.22 15.49
CA ARG A 167 2.34 22.21 16.16
C ARG A 167 1.42 22.87 15.15
N GLN A 168 1.95 23.31 14.01
CA GLN A 168 1.16 23.89 12.93
C GLN A 168 0.14 22.89 12.35
N LEU A 169 0.53 21.61 12.22
CA LEU A 169 -0.38 20.55 11.78
C LEU A 169 -1.57 20.36 12.73
N THR A 170 -1.35 20.56 14.02
CA THR A 170 -2.40 20.41 15.04
C THR A 170 -3.28 21.65 15.16
N GLU A 171 -2.70 22.84 15.02
CA GLU A 171 -3.43 24.11 15.10
C GLU A 171 -4.33 24.35 13.88
N THR A 172 -3.91 23.92 12.69
CA THR A 172 -4.66 24.14 11.44
C THR A 172 -5.77 23.13 11.17
N CYS A 173 -5.80 21.98 11.85
CA CYS A 173 -6.79 20.92 11.60
C CYS A 173 -7.59 20.57 12.85
N ALA A 174 -8.63 21.32 13.14
CA ALA A 174 -9.66 20.95 14.13
C ALA A 174 -10.48 19.71 13.75
N SER A 175 -10.27 19.16 12.56
CA SER A 175 -10.96 17.97 12.04
C SER A 175 -10.17 16.70 12.38
N LYS A 176 -10.83 15.72 13.01
CA LYS A 176 -10.29 14.38 13.29
C LYS A 176 -10.11 13.55 12.00
N ASN A 177 -9.31 14.04 11.05
CA ASN A 177 -9.03 13.35 9.81
C ASN A 177 -7.82 12.41 9.96
N LYS A 178 -7.72 11.44 9.04
CA LYS A 178 -6.57 10.54 8.97
C LYS A 178 -5.26 11.33 8.84
N ARG A 179 -4.34 11.10 9.76
CA ARG A 179 -2.99 11.66 9.75
C ARG A 179 -1.97 10.55 9.55
N THR A 180 -0.84 10.89 8.96
CA THR A 180 0.21 9.92 8.65
C THR A 180 1.55 10.44 9.15
N VAL A 181 2.35 9.58 9.76
CA VAL A 181 3.77 9.76 9.98
C VAL A 181 4.55 8.72 9.17
N ASN A 182 5.57 9.19 8.46
CA ASN A 182 6.50 8.37 7.67
C ASN A 182 7.88 8.43 8.34
N PRO A 183 8.15 7.65 9.40
CA PRO A 183 9.34 7.84 10.23
C PRO A 183 10.64 7.61 9.46
N ILE A 184 10.65 6.69 8.50
CA ILE A 184 11.80 6.25 7.72
C ILE A 184 11.82 6.85 6.30
N ILE A 185 11.14 7.99 6.08
CA ILE A 185 10.91 8.53 4.73
C ILE A 185 12.18 8.85 3.96
N ASP A 186 13.23 9.26 4.65
CA ASP A 186 14.56 9.64 4.16
C ASP A 186 15.58 8.49 4.17
N TRP A 187 15.15 7.28 4.55
CA TRP A 187 16.03 6.11 4.61
C TRP A 187 16.29 5.52 3.21
N THR A 188 17.52 5.04 3.03
CA THR A 188 17.91 4.22 1.87
C THR A 188 17.50 2.76 2.07
N ASP A 189 17.66 1.93 1.04
CA ASP A 189 17.47 0.48 1.17
C ASP A 189 18.47 -0.13 2.16
N GLU A 190 19.72 0.37 2.17
CA GLU A 190 20.75 -0.12 3.08
C GLU A 190 20.43 0.20 4.55
N ASP A 191 19.92 1.40 4.84
CA ASP A 191 19.49 1.76 6.20
C ASP A 191 18.43 0.79 6.72
N VAL A 192 17.44 0.46 5.87
CA VAL A 192 16.37 -0.49 6.23
C VAL A 192 16.95 -1.89 6.49
N TRP A 193 17.77 -2.39 5.56
CA TRP A 193 18.33 -3.74 5.71
C TRP A 193 19.33 -3.85 6.86
N SER A 194 20.10 -2.79 7.16
CA SER A 194 21.00 -2.74 8.33
C SER A 194 20.21 -2.90 9.61
N LEU A 195 19.19 -2.06 9.83
CA LEU A 195 18.33 -2.17 11.02
C LEU A 195 17.74 -3.58 11.16
N LEU A 196 17.20 -4.15 10.08
CA LEU A 196 16.56 -5.48 10.14
C LEU A 196 17.56 -6.59 10.46
N ARG A 197 18.80 -6.51 9.94
CA ARG A 197 19.90 -7.44 10.29
C ARG A 197 20.30 -7.29 11.74
N ASP A 198 20.53 -6.07 12.21
CA ASP A 198 20.98 -5.78 13.58
C ASP A 198 19.94 -6.21 14.63
N ARG A 199 18.67 -6.12 14.26
CA ARG A 199 17.55 -6.56 15.09
C ARG A 199 17.16 -8.03 14.88
N HIS A 200 17.87 -8.78 14.04
CA HIS A 200 17.61 -10.18 13.71
C HIS A 200 16.15 -10.42 13.25
N VAL A 201 15.58 -9.48 12.49
CA VAL A 201 14.19 -9.57 12.04
C VAL A 201 14.04 -10.62 10.96
N GLN A 202 13.13 -11.57 11.18
CA GLN A 202 12.75 -12.52 10.15
C GLN A 202 11.88 -11.80 9.09
N CYS A 203 12.47 -11.52 7.93
CA CYS A 203 11.81 -10.86 6.82
C CYS A 203 10.97 -11.85 5.99
N ASN A 204 10.09 -11.29 5.15
CA ASN A 204 9.30 -12.06 4.20
C ASN A 204 10.20 -12.86 3.25
N PRO A 205 10.01 -14.20 3.15
CA PRO A 205 10.89 -15.06 2.34
C PRO A 205 10.89 -14.71 0.85
N LEU A 206 9.86 -14.03 0.36
CA LEU A 206 9.78 -13.62 -1.05
C LEU A 206 10.87 -12.63 -1.47
N TYR A 207 11.54 -11.96 -0.54
CA TYR A 207 12.70 -11.12 -0.90
C TYR A 207 13.85 -11.93 -1.49
N CYS A 208 14.07 -13.16 -1.00
CA CYS A 208 15.10 -14.06 -1.54
C CYS A 208 14.74 -14.58 -2.94
N GLU A 209 13.46 -14.86 -3.20
CA GLU A 209 13.01 -15.50 -4.44
C GLU A 209 12.62 -14.48 -5.53
N MET A 210 11.89 -13.43 -5.14
CA MET A 210 11.24 -12.50 -6.06
C MET A 210 11.84 -11.09 -6.04
N GLY A 211 12.70 -10.78 -5.06
CA GLY A 211 13.28 -9.46 -4.86
C GLY A 211 12.29 -8.37 -4.44
N ARG A 212 11.00 -8.71 -4.34
CA ARG A 212 9.93 -7.76 -3.93
C ARG A 212 8.78 -8.48 -3.23
N VAL A 213 8.06 -7.72 -2.43
CA VAL A 213 6.79 -8.11 -1.82
C VAL A 213 5.67 -7.20 -2.32
N GLY A 214 4.54 -7.77 -2.72
CA GLY A 214 3.37 -7.02 -3.19
C GLY A 214 2.26 -7.93 -3.68
N CYS A 215 1.19 -7.33 -4.19
CA CYS A 215 0.10 -8.09 -4.80
C CYS A 215 0.58 -8.80 -6.07
N ILE A 216 0.16 -10.05 -6.27
CA ILE A 216 0.43 -10.81 -7.50
C ILE A 216 -0.31 -10.13 -8.66
N GLY A 217 0.40 -9.91 -9.77
CA GLY A 217 -0.12 -9.23 -10.96
C GLY A 217 -0.34 -7.72 -10.76
N CYS A 218 0.34 -7.10 -9.79
CA CYS A 218 0.20 -5.66 -9.54
C CYS A 218 0.53 -4.84 -10.81
N PRO A 219 -0.36 -3.95 -11.28
CA PRO A 219 -0.09 -3.15 -12.46
C PRO A 219 1.10 -2.18 -12.32
N LEU A 220 1.55 -1.89 -11.11
CA LEU A 220 2.77 -1.10 -10.86
C LEU A 220 4.06 -1.90 -11.06
N ALA A 221 3.99 -3.23 -11.03
CA ALA A 221 5.13 -4.08 -11.35
C ALA A 221 5.40 -4.07 -12.85
N ASN A 222 6.67 -4.23 -13.24
CA ASN A 222 7.02 -4.39 -14.65
C ASN A 222 6.54 -5.75 -15.18
N ARG A 223 6.44 -5.85 -16.51
CA ARG A 223 5.95 -7.04 -17.19
C ARG A 223 6.74 -8.30 -16.82
N PRO A 224 8.08 -8.34 -16.87
CA PRO A 224 8.85 -9.55 -16.51
C PRO A 224 8.57 -10.02 -15.07
N SER A 225 8.39 -9.10 -14.11
CA SER A 225 8.05 -9.47 -12.74
C SER A 225 6.66 -10.10 -12.66
N ARG A 226 5.66 -9.53 -13.36
CA ARG A 226 4.30 -10.07 -13.40
C ARG A 226 4.25 -11.45 -14.08
N GLU A 227 5.03 -11.66 -15.14
CA GLU A 227 5.16 -12.97 -15.79
C GLU A 227 5.74 -14.02 -14.85
N ARG A 228 6.82 -13.71 -14.11
CA ARG A 228 7.40 -14.58 -13.06
C ARG A 228 6.39 -14.88 -11.95
N GLU A 229 5.63 -13.88 -11.52
CA GLU A 229 4.58 -14.06 -10.52
C GLU A 229 3.52 -15.07 -11.01
N PHE A 230 3.05 -14.96 -12.25
CA PHE A 230 2.04 -15.86 -12.79
C PHE A 230 2.57 -17.27 -13.10
N LEU A 231 3.88 -17.41 -13.37
CA LEU A 231 4.53 -18.72 -13.43
C LEU A 231 4.59 -19.38 -12.05
N ARG A 232 4.95 -18.61 -11.01
CA ARG A 232 5.04 -19.09 -9.63
C ARG A 232 3.68 -19.42 -9.04
N TRP A 233 2.66 -18.61 -9.34
CA TRP A 233 1.31 -18.75 -8.83
C TRP A 233 0.26 -18.83 -9.94
N PRO A 234 0.19 -19.92 -10.72
CA PRO A 234 -0.68 -20.03 -11.88
C PRO A 234 -2.19 -19.95 -11.54
N ARG A 235 -2.55 -20.24 -10.28
CA ARG A 235 -3.92 -20.06 -9.80
C ARG A 235 -4.38 -18.60 -9.90
N TYR A 236 -3.50 -17.65 -9.61
CA TYR A 236 -3.84 -16.22 -9.70
C TYR A 236 -4.10 -15.79 -11.14
N LYS A 237 -3.29 -16.29 -12.10
CA LYS A 237 -3.58 -16.05 -13.52
C LYS A 237 -4.98 -16.52 -13.90
N ARG A 238 -5.39 -17.72 -13.46
CA ARG A 238 -6.75 -18.25 -13.71
C ARG A 238 -7.82 -17.37 -13.07
N LEU A 239 -7.61 -16.87 -11.86
CA LEU A 239 -8.54 -15.96 -11.19
C LEU A 239 -8.69 -14.63 -11.95
N TYR A 240 -7.60 -14.05 -12.45
CA TYR A 240 -7.66 -12.85 -13.30
C TYR A 240 -8.43 -13.11 -14.59
N LEU A 241 -8.14 -14.21 -15.29
CA LEU A 241 -8.88 -14.58 -16.52
C LEU A 241 -10.37 -14.77 -16.25
N ALA A 242 -10.75 -15.45 -15.18
CA ALA A 242 -12.14 -15.60 -14.80
C ALA A 242 -12.83 -14.26 -14.48
N ALA A 243 -12.13 -13.36 -13.79
CA ALA A 243 -12.65 -12.03 -13.49
C ALA A 243 -12.76 -11.15 -14.75
N PHE A 244 -11.87 -11.30 -15.72
CA PHE A 244 -11.95 -10.59 -17.01
C PHE A 244 -13.11 -11.13 -17.86
N ASP A 245 -13.33 -12.43 -17.88
CA ASP A 245 -14.49 -13.03 -18.56
C ASP A 245 -15.81 -12.51 -17.96
N GLN A 246 -15.94 -12.52 -16.64
CA GLN A 246 -17.11 -11.95 -15.99
C GLN A 246 -17.25 -10.45 -16.26
N MET A 247 -16.16 -9.70 -16.28
CA MET A 247 -16.15 -8.27 -16.64
C MET A 247 -16.68 -8.03 -18.05
N LEU A 248 -16.30 -8.85 -19.03
CA LEU A 248 -16.78 -8.72 -20.41
C LEU A 248 -18.28 -8.98 -20.48
N ARG A 249 -18.79 -10.00 -19.78
CA ARG A 249 -20.24 -10.27 -19.65
C ARG A 249 -21.00 -9.09 -19.05
N GLU A 250 -20.48 -8.51 -17.96
CA GLU A 250 -21.07 -7.33 -17.33
C GLU A 250 -21.04 -6.09 -18.24
N ARG A 251 -19.98 -5.92 -19.04
CA ARG A 251 -19.90 -4.85 -20.05
C ARG A 251 -20.96 -5.04 -21.12
N ALA A 252 -21.09 -6.24 -21.67
CA ALA A 252 -22.10 -6.57 -22.67
C ALA A 252 -23.52 -6.33 -22.14
N ALA A 253 -23.83 -6.81 -20.93
CA ALA A 253 -25.13 -6.62 -20.29
C ALA A 253 -25.50 -5.14 -20.06
N ARG A 254 -24.48 -4.24 -19.95
CA ARG A 254 -24.68 -2.78 -19.78
C ARG A 254 -24.48 -1.99 -21.07
N GLY A 255 -24.39 -2.64 -22.20
CA GLY A 255 -24.17 -1.98 -23.51
C GLY A 255 -22.87 -1.19 -23.59
N LYS A 256 -21.84 -1.58 -22.82
CA LYS A 256 -20.53 -0.91 -22.84
C LYS A 256 -19.62 -1.49 -23.92
N GLN A 257 -18.86 -0.65 -24.59
CA GLN A 257 -17.88 -1.08 -25.59
C GLN A 257 -16.87 -2.06 -25.01
N THR A 258 -16.45 -3.04 -25.81
CA THR A 258 -15.45 -4.06 -25.43
C THR A 258 -14.01 -3.65 -25.75
N TYR A 259 -13.79 -2.49 -26.34
CA TYR A 259 -12.45 -2.00 -26.78
C TYR A 259 -11.73 -2.98 -27.72
N GLY A 260 -12.47 -3.75 -28.52
CA GLY A 260 -11.91 -4.78 -29.41
C GLY A 260 -11.55 -6.11 -28.72
N TRP A 261 -11.72 -6.23 -27.41
CA TRP A 261 -11.53 -7.50 -26.71
C TRP A 261 -12.63 -8.49 -27.06
N GLN A 262 -12.25 -9.65 -27.55
CA GLN A 262 -13.18 -10.74 -27.88
C GLN A 262 -13.39 -11.68 -26.68
N ASP A 263 -12.32 -11.92 -25.93
CA ASP A 263 -12.32 -12.81 -24.76
C ASP A 263 -11.41 -12.33 -23.62
N ALA A 264 -11.39 -13.08 -22.52
CA ALA A 264 -10.57 -12.80 -21.36
C ALA A 264 -9.06 -12.87 -21.66
N THR A 265 -8.63 -13.59 -22.67
CA THR A 265 -7.23 -13.71 -23.08
C THR A 265 -6.76 -12.43 -23.75
N ASP A 266 -7.62 -11.81 -24.56
CA ASP A 266 -7.32 -10.50 -25.16
C ASP A 266 -7.18 -9.42 -24.09
N VAL A 267 -8.11 -9.39 -23.12
CA VAL A 267 -8.00 -8.49 -21.96
C VAL A 267 -6.70 -8.73 -21.21
N TYR A 268 -6.35 -9.99 -20.95
CA TYR A 268 -5.12 -10.34 -20.24
C TYR A 268 -3.88 -9.91 -21.01
N ARG A 269 -3.83 -10.13 -22.32
CA ARG A 269 -2.71 -9.73 -23.19
C ARG A 269 -2.53 -8.21 -23.14
N TRP A 270 -3.60 -7.47 -23.39
CA TRP A 270 -3.58 -6.02 -23.29
C TRP A 270 -3.15 -5.55 -21.89
N TRP A 271 -3.69 -6.13 -20.84
CA TRP A 271 -3.38 -5.76 -19.45
C TRP A 271 -1.92 -6.05 -19.08
N MET A 272 -1.29 -7.03 -19.69
CA MET A 272 0.13 -7.36 -19.47
C MET A 272 1.07 -6.41 -20.23
N THR A 273 0.70 -5.97 -21.42
CA THR A 273 1.53 -5.14 -22.30
C THR A 273 1.24 -3.64 -22.15
N TYR A 274 0.04 -3.30 -21.77
CA TYR A 274 -0.51 -1.94 -21.86
C TYR A 274 -0.46 -1.35 -23.27
N ASP A 275 -0.58 -2.22 -24.27
CA ASP A 275 -0.70 -1.76 -25.65
C ASP A 275 -1.88 -0.81 -25.81
N VAL A 276 -1.76 0.14 -26.73
CA VAL A 276 -2.82 1.09 -27.06
C VAL A 276 -4.09 0.33 -27.43
N LEU A 277 -5.21 0.71 -26.83
CA LEU A 277 -6.49 0.11 -27.19
C LEU A 277 -6.85 0.48 -28.62
N PRO A 278 -7.39 -0.45 -29.44
CA PRO A 278 -7.85 -0.12 -30.76
C PRO A 278 -8.82 1.08 -30.71
N GLY A 279 -8.49 2.16 -31.40
CA GLY A 279 -9.26 3.41 -31.42
C GLY A 279 -8.95 4.41 -30.30
N GLN A 280 -7.97 4.16 -29.46
CA GLN A 280 -7.42 5.15 -28.52
C GLN A 280 -6.25 5.88 -29.20
N MET A 281 -6.34 7.20 -29.34
CA MET A 281 -5.19 8.00 -29.79
C MET A 281 -4.08 7.91 -28.75
N ASP A 282 -2.85 7.72 -29.20
CA ASP A 282 -1.65 7.67 -28.36
C ASP A 282 -1.33 9.11 -27.92
N ILE A 283 -1.75 9.49 -26.73
CA ILE A 283 -1.47 10.81 -26.14
C ILE A 283 0.01 10.91 -25.69
N LEU A 284 0.77 9.83 -25.81
CA LEU A 284 2.15 9.74 -25.30
C LEU A 284 3.24 10.01 -26.35
N GLU A 285 2.90 10.21 -27.62
CA GLU A 285 3.89 10.51 -28.66
C GLU A 285 4.18 12.01 -28.90
N GLU A 286 3.43 12.95 -28.31
CA GLU A 286 3.63 14.37 -28.58
C GLU A 286 4.50 15.15 -27.57
N ASP A 287 4.95 14.56 -26.46
CA ASP A 287 5.68 15.32 -25.43
C ASP A 287 7.19 14.98 -25.28
N TYR A 288 7.81 14.32 -26.25
CA TYR A 288 9.26 14.14 -26.31
C TYR A 288 9.82 14.42 -27.72
N GLY A 289 9.61 15.60 -28.20
CA GLY A 289 10.31 16.23 -29.32
C GLY A 289 11.27 17.31 -28.81
#